data_80f7dac8ff3c7e7526cc86bbeb689e99
#
_entry.id   80f7dac8ff3c7e7526cc86bbeb689e99
#
_cell.length_a   1.000
_cell.length_b   1.000
_cell.length_c   1.000
_cell.angle_alpha   90.00
_cell.angle_beta   90.00
_cell.angle_gamma   90.00
#
_symmetry.space_group_name_H-M   'P 1'
#
loop_
_entity.id
_entity.type
_entity.pdbx_description
1 polymer ?
#
loop_
_entity_poly.entity_id
_entity_poly.type
_entity_poly.pdbx_seq_one_letter_code
_entity_poly.pdbx_strand_id
1 'polypeptide(L)'
;MEPENFLLAQTRASAYHVSMCMVNQNGATRRRIGLAVSGGADSVALLVLMADLQEAYGFDAVVLHVDHGLRPDSADDARFVETLAAKYGLPFHALRTRVRRRRGESIEMAARRVRLAFFARMSAALHLDAVATGHHADDVAETFLLRLARGSGPDGLAGLKSVSHVDGVTFIRPLLNVRDADLRRFLSERGIAWREDSTNADISIPRNNVRHVILPFLRERLDPRITEHICKSAAILRGDLHRQQPADGGRPNANGTRDRKLTLTICEATGFCRRPEAIGQLPATCELSRAALAGRTLELRTWHSGDRIAPVGLDGHSRKLQDVFVTAKVPPAVRTTLPLLAEATTGEILWVPGYRVAASVAVASPDSPSWRFTLATESVR
;
A
#
# COMPACT_ATOMS: atom_id res chain seq x y z
N MET A 1 -19.30 17.60 1.27
CA MET A 1 -18.01 17.37 0.57
C MET A 1 -18.40 16.85 -0.81
N GLU A 2 -18.00 17.51 -1.88
CA GLU A 2 -18.36 17.09 -3.21
C GLU A 2 -17.79 15.70 -3.52
N PRO A 3 -18.51 14.81 -4.22
CA PRO A 3 -18.10 13.44 -4.51
C PRO A 3 -16.71 13.34 -5.16
N GLU A 4 -16.38 14.32 -5.97
CA GLU A 4 -15.09 14.46 -6.67
C GLU A 4 -13.91 14.58 -5.70
N ASN A 5 -14.08 15.37 -4.63
CA ASN A 5 -13.07 15.53 -3.59
C ASN A 5 -12.86 14.26 -2.74
N PHE A 6 -13.90 13.45 -2.58
CA PHE A 6 -13.83 12.19 -1.84
C PHE A 6 -13.03 11.13 -2.61
N LEU A 7 -13.30 10.99 -3.92
CA LEU A 7 -12.58 10.02 -4.77
C LEU A 7 -11.11 10.41 -4.93
N LEU A 8 -10.84 11.69 -5.17
CA LEU A 8 -9.48 12.23 -5.21
C LEU A 8 -8.76 12.03 -3.87
N ALA A 9 -9.45 12.17 -2.73
CA ALA A 9 -8.85 11.93 -1.42
C ALA A 9 -8.50 10.45 -1.21
N GLN A 10 -9.37 9.52 -1.59
CA GLN A 10 -9.09 8.07 -1.53
C GLN A 10 -7.94 7.67 -2.47
N THR A 11 -7.95 8.20 -3.70
CA THR A 11 -6.89 7.95 -4.68
C THR A 11 -5.59 8.63 -4.25
N ARG A 12 -5.65 9.83 -3.63
CA ARG A 12 -4.50 10.53 -3.02
C ARG A 12 -3.88 9.71 -1.92
N ALA A 13 -4.65 9.13 -1.00
CA ALA A 13 -4.13 8.26 0.05
C ALA A 13 -3.41 7.03 -0.53
N SER A 14 -3.97 6.41 -1.58
CA SER A 14 -3.35 5.28 -2.28
C SER A 14 -2.15 5.70 -3.12
N ALA A 15 -2.21 6.84 -3.83
CA ALA A 15 -1.11 7.38 -4.62
C ALA A 15 0.05 7.87 -3.72
N TYR A 16 -0.26 8.47 -2.57
CA TYR A 16 0.74 8.83 -1.55
C TYR A 16 1.45 7.59 -1.00
N HIS A 17 0.71 6.52 -0.71
CA HIS A 17 1.29 5.25 -0.26
C HIS A 17 2.20 4.62 -1.33
N VAL A 18 1.77 4.65 -2.57
CA VAL A 18 2.56 4.23 -3.74
C VAL A 18 3.79 5.13 -3.91
N SER A 19 3.65 6.44 -3.74
CA SER A 19 4.76 7.40 -3.79
C SER A 19 5.77 7.19 -2.65
N MET A 20 5.30 6.92 -1.43
CA MET A 20 6.17 6.62 -0.27
C MET A 20 6.89 5.28 -0.39
N CYS A 21 6.23 4.23 -0.94
CA CYS A 21 6.88 2.93 -1.17
C CYS A 21 7.98 2.95 -2.24
N MET A 22 8.06 4.04 -3.00
CA MET A 22 9.04 4.26 -4.08
C MET A 22 10.02 5.39 -3.73
N VAL A 23 10.53 5.47 -2.50
CA VAL A 23 11.51 6.48 -2.10
C VAL A 23 12.68 6.48 -3.07
N ASN A 24 12.87 7.58 -3.79
CA ASN A 24 13.96 7.74 -4.73
C ASN A 24 15.25 8.01 -3.94
N GLN A 25 16.20 7.06 -3.99
CA GLN A 25 17.52 7.22 -3.37
C GLN A 25 18.45 8.17 -4.14
N ASN A 26 18.05 8.59 -5.35
CA ASN A 26 18.84 9.46 -6.22
C ASN A 26 18.05 10.72 -6.54
N GLY A 27 18.34 11.82 -5.88
CA GLY A 27 17.67 13.11 -6.03
C GLY A 27 17.41 13.55 -7.48
N ALA A 28 16.22 14.10 -7.71
CA ALA A 28 15.87 15.06 -8.76
C ALA A 28 15.35 14.59 -10.12
N THR A 29 14.94 13.34 -10.36
CA THR A 29 14.18 13.02 -11.56
C THR A 29 12.73 12.66 -11.24
N ARG A 30 11.75 13.26 -11.97
CA ARG A 30 10.33 12.87 -11.89
C ARG A 30 10.20 11.37 -12.19
N ARG A 31 9.37 10.66 -11.43
CA ARG A 31 9.12 9.23 -11.65
C ARG A 31 8.34 9.01 -12.92
N ARG A 32 8.54 7.87 -13.55
CA ARG A 32 7.81 7.49 -14.76
C ARG A 32 6.89 6.30 -14.48
N ILE A 33 5.60 6.47 -14.66
CA ILE A 33 4.58 5.44 -14.35
C ILE A 33 3.84 5.06 -15.64
N GLY A 34 3.90 3.77 -15.98
CA GLY A 34 3.08 3.20 -17.04
C GLY A 34 1.63 3.01 -16.56
N LEU A 35 0.64 3.45 -17.31
CA LEU A 35 -0.77 3.22 -17.02
C LEU A 35 -1.30 2.12 -17.93
N ALA A 36 -1.69 0.98 -17.37
CA ALA A 36 -2.27 -0.13 -18.12
C ALA A 36 -3.74 0.16 -18.42
N VAL A 37 -4.04 0.61 -19.65
CA VAL A 37 -5.39 1.06 -20.06
C VAL A 37 -5.95 0.14 -21.13
N SER A 38 -7.07 -0.54 -20.81
CA SER A 38 -7.80 -1.41 -21.75
C SER A 38 -8.92 -0.69 -22.50
N GLY A 39 -9.40 0.46 -22.01
CA GLY A 39 -10.55 1.19 -22.52
C GLY A 39 -11.82 0.99 -21.67
N GLY A 40 -11.87 0.00 -20.78
CA GLY A 40 -12.97 -0.20 -19.83
C GLY A 40 -12.97 0.85 -18.71
N ALA A 41 -14.12 1.01 -18.02
CA ALA A 41 -14.36 2.05 -17.02
C ALA A 41 -13.21 2.21 -16.00
N ASP A 42 -12.77 1.10 -15.39
CA ASP A 42 -11.75 1.10 -14.33
C ASP A 42 -10.40 1.63 -14.83
N SER A 43 -10.01 1.24 -16.04
CA SER A 43 -8.76 1.64 -16.66
C SER A 43 -8.80 3.07 -17.19
N VAL A 44 -9.97 3.53 -17.64
CA VAL A 44 -10.20 4.93 -18.04
C VAL A 44 -10.19 5.83 -16.81
N ALA A 45 -10.84 5.43 -15.73
CA ALA A 45 -10.80 6.15 -14.47
C ALA A 45 -9.37 6.24 -13.92
N LEU A 46 -8.58 5.14 -13.99
CA LEU A 46 -7.17 5.16 -13.64
C LEU A 46 -6.40 6.21 -14.45
N LEU A 47 -6.57 6.23 -15.78
CA LEU A 47 -5.90 7.21 -16.66
C LEU A 47 -6.21 8.64 -16.22
N VAL A 48 -7.50 8.97 -16.07
CA VAL A 48 -7.94 10.33 -15.73
C VAL A 48 -7.42 10.75 -14.36
N LEU A 49 -7.60 9.93 -13.34
CA LEU A 49 -7.14 10.22 -11.98
C LEU A 49 -5.62 10.36 -11.90
N MET A 50 -4.87 9.50 -12.60
CA MET A 50 -3.41 9.60 -12.61
C MET A 50 -2.93 10.81 -13.40
N ALA A 51 -3.60 11.21 -14.48
CA ALA A 51 -3.31 12.44 -15.20
C ALA A 51 -3.50 13.68 -14.31
N ASP A 52 -4.60 13.75 -13.54
CA ASP A 52 -4.88 14.85 -12.60
C ASP A 52 -3.86 14.94 -11.46
N LEU A 53 -3.24 13.81 -11.11
CA LEU A 53 -2.32 13.73 -9.96
C LEU A 53 -0.84 13.95 -10.32
N GLN A 54 -0.46 13.99 -11.61
CA GLN A 54 0.94 14.08 -12.05
C GLN A 54 1.69 15.25 -11.41
N GLU A 55 1.13 16.45 -11.49
CA GLU A 55 1.78 17.65 -10.96
C GLU A 55 1.87 17.64 -9.44
N ALA A 56 0.80 17.26 -8.77
CA ALA A 56 0.73 17.26 -7.31
C ALA A 56 1.70 16.24 -6.66
N TYR A 57 2.03 15.16 -7.37
CA TYR A 57 2.88 14.07 -6.86
C TYR A 57 4.21 13.92 -7.61
N GLY A 58 4.51 14.78 -8.58
CA GLY A 58 5.81 14.87 -9.25
C GLY A 58 6.17 13.61 -10.04
N PHE A 59 5.26 13.07 -10.84
CA PHE A 59 5.53 11.93 -11.74
C PHE A 59 5.07 12.23 -13.17
N ASP A 60 5.59 11.46 -14.13
CA ASP A 60 5.17 11.47 -15.52
C ASP A 60 4.44 10.17 -15.83
N ALA A 61 3.25 10.26 -16.44
CA ALA A 61 2.46 9.10 -16.82
C ALA A 61 2.59 8.77 -18.31
N VAL A 62 2.60 7.46 -18.64
CA VAL A 62 2.65 6.94 -20.01
C VAL A 62 1.58 5.88 -20.18
N VAL A 63 0.73 5.98 -21.18
CA VAL A 63 -0.36 5.03 -21.42
C VAL A 63 0.17 3.79 -22.14
N LEU A 64 -0.12 2.61 -21.60
CA LEU A 64 0.24 1.31 -22.15
C LEU A 64 -1.04 0.53 -22.49
N HIS A 65 -1.26 0.23 -23.76
CA HIS A 65 -2.42 -0.50 -24.26
C HIS A 65 -2.01 -1.83 -24.91
N VAL A 66 -2.80 -2.88 -24.69
CA VAL A 66 -2.61 -4.17 -25.37
C VAL A 66 -3.89 -4.58 -26.06
N ASP A 67 -3.86 -4.54 -27.39
CA ASP A 67 -4.90 -5.13 -28.26
C ASP A 67 -4.56 -6.60 -28.52
N HIS A 68 -5.37 -7.48 -27.95
CA HIS A 68 -5.19 -8.92 -28.08
C HIS A 68 -5.74 -9.51 -29.39
N GLY A 69 -6.43 -8.71 -30.22
CA GLY A 69 -7.03 -9.11 -31.47
C GLY A 69 -8.09 -10.21 -31.31
N LEU A 70 -8.77 -10.28 -30.18
CA LEU A 70 -9.76 -11.31 -29.86
C LEU A 70 -11.16 -10.97 -30.40
N ARG A 71 -11.41 -9.70 -30.75
CA ARG A 71 -12.69 -9.21 -31.28
C ARG A 71 -12.45 -8.37 -32.53
N PRO A 72 -13.43 -8.32 -33.46
CA PRO A 72 -13.34 -7.46 -34.65
C PRO A 72 -13.12 -5.99 -34.29
N ASP A 73 -13.75 -5.51 -33.22
CA ASP A 73 -13.76 -4.11 -32.78
C ASP A 73 -12.57 -3.71 -31.91
N SER A 74 -11.60 -4.61 -31.69
CA SER A 74 -10.45 -4.33 -30.83
C SER A 74 -9.56 -3.18 -31.32
N ALA A 75 -9.56 -2.92 -32.63
CA ALA A 75 -8.87 -1.76 -33.22
C ALA A 75 -9.55 -0.43 -32.87
N ASP A 76 -10.87 -0.44 -32.63
CA ASP A 76 -11.63 0.75 -32.19
C ASP A 76 -11.34 1.07 -30.73
N ASP A 77 -11.13 0.04 -29.90
CA ASP A 77 -10.71 0.21 -28.51
C ASP A 77 -9.33 0.87 -28.43
N ALA A 78 -8.38 0.44 -29.28
CA ALA A 78 -7.04 1.05 -29.33
C ALA A 78 -7.10 2.52 -29.73
N ARG A 79 -7.89 2.86 -30.78
CA ARG A 79 -8.09 4.25 -31.22
C ARG A 79 -8.77 5.11 -30.16
N PHE A 80 -9.73 4.55 -29.43
CA PHE A 80 -10.38 5.22 -28.32
C PHE A 80 -9.38 5.57 -27.22
N VAL A 81 -8.55 4.61 -26.78
CA VAL A 81 -7.54 4.84 -25.75
C VAL A 81 -6.48 5.84 -26.20
N GLU A 82 -6.03 5.77 -27.46
CA GLU A 82 -5.08 6.72 -28.04
C GLU A 82 -5.64 8.16 -28.04
N THR A 83 -6.90 8.33 -28.48
CA THR A 83 -7.58 9.64 -28.47
C THR A 83 -7.70 10.18 -27.04
N LEU A 84 -8.03 9.31 -26.08
CA LEU A 84 -8.12 9.69 -24.68
C LEU A 84 -6.76 10.09 -24.11
N ALA A 85 -5.71 9.33 -24.39
CA ALA A 85 -4.34 9.65 -23.98
C ALA A 85 -3.91 11.03 -24.54
N ALA A 86 -4.17 11.30 -25.82
CA ALA A 86 -3.88 12.58 -26.46
C ALA A 86 -4.66 13.74 -25.80
N LYS A 87 -5.94 13.54 -25.42
CA LYS A 87 -6.75 14.55 -24.71
C LYS A 87 -6.10 14.97 -23.38
N TYR A 88 -5.43 14.04 -22.69
CA TYR A 88 -4.73 14.30 -21.41
C TYR A 88 -3.23 14.60 -21.58
N GLY A 89 -2.74 14.74 -22.83
CA GLY A 89 -1.34 15.04 -23.11
C GLY A 89 -0.36 13.91 -22.72
N LEU A 90 -0.85 12.66 -22.65
CA LEU A 90 -0.06 11.51 -22.23
C LEU A 90 0.53 10.76 -23.44
N PRO A 91 1.83 10.37 -23.38
CA PRO A 91 2.40 9.47 -24.37
C PRO A 91 1.64 8.14 -24.43
N PHE A 92 1.44 7.60 -25.63
CA PHE A 92 0.71 6.35 -25.85
C PHE A 92 1.58 5.30 -26.54
N HIS A 93 1.61 4.10 -25.96
CA HIS A 93 2.28 2.94 -26.54
C HIS A 93 1.32 1.75 -26.57
N ALA A 94 1.17 1.15 -27.73
CA ALA A 94 0.28 0.01 -27.92
C ALA A 94 1.04 -1.22 -28.46
N LEU A 95 0.58 -2.40 -28.04
CA LEU A 95 0.89 -3.67 -28.67
C LEU A 95 -0.36 -4.23 -29.32
N ARG A 96 -0.34 -4.41 -30.62
CA ARG A 96 -1.34 -5.19 -31.32
C ARG A 96 -0.81 -6.59 -31.61
N THR A 97 -1.52 -7.63 -31.16
CA THR A 97 -1.08 -9.03 -31.35
C THR A 97 -2.25 -9.98 -31.32
N ARG A 98 -2.16 -11.10 -32.06
CA ARG A 98 -3.08 -12.22 -31.91
C ARG A 98 -2.55 -13.16 -30.83
N VAL A 99 -3.35 -13.38 -29.77
CA VAL A 99 -2.98 -14.27 -28.69
C VAL A 99 -2.92 -15.71 -29.18
N ARG A 100 -1.73 -16.33 -29.07
CA ARG A 100 -1.54 -17.75 -29.35
C ARG A 100 -1.45 -18.52 -28.04
N ARG A 101 -2.33 -19.53 -27.87
CA ARG A 101 -2.32 -20.41 -26.71
C ARG A 101 -1.18 -21.43 -26.79
N ARG A 102 -0.55 -21.71 -25.66
CA ARG A 102 0.34 -22.87 -25.49
C ARG A 102 -0.51 -24.11 -25.12
N ARG A 103 0.10 -25.29 -25.21
CA ARG A 103 -0.60 -26.53 -24.82
C ARG A 103 -1.02 -26.47 -23.35
N GLY A 104 -2.29 -26.69 -23.04
CA GLY A 104 -2.85 -26.61 -21.68
C GLY A 104 -3.11 -25.20 -21.14
N GLU A 105 -2.84 -24.14 -21.92
CA GLU A 105 -3.04 -22.75 -21.51
C GLU A 105 -4.46 -22.27 -21.88
N SER A 106 -5.18 -21.64 -20.96
CA SER A 106 -6.43 -20.94 -21.30
C SER A 106 -6.14 -19.68 -22.11
N ILE A 107 -7.14 -19.16 -22.84
CA ILE A 107 -7.00 -17.91 -23.60
C ILE A 107 -6.69 -16.72 -22.67
N GLU A 108 -7.29 -16.71 -21.48
CA GLU A 108 -7.06 -15.68 -20.47
C GLU A 108 -5.60 -15.71 -19.95
N MET A 109 -5.08 -16.91 -19.67
CA MET A 109 -3.68 -17.08 -19.26
C MET A 109 -2.72 -16.62 -20.38
N ALA A 110 -3.01 -16.97 -21.64
CA ALA A 110 -2.21 -16.56 -22.79
C ALA A 110 -2.23 -15.03 -22.97
N ALA A 111 -3.40 -14.40 -22.85
CA ALA A 111 -3.53 -12.94 -22.90
C ALA A 111 -2.78 -12.26 -21.76
N ARG A 112 -2.88 -12.81 -20.54
CA ARG A 112 -2.13 -12.31 -19.36
C ARG A 112 -0.62 -12.40 -19.60
N ARG A 113 -0.11 -13.52 -20.10
CA ARG A 113 1.32 -13.71 -20.42
C ARG A 113 1.81 -12.68 -21.43
N VAL A 114 1.07 -12.45 -22.51
CA VAL A 114 1.40 -11.46 -23.55
C VAL A 114 1.43 -10.06 -22.95
N ARG A 115 0.45 -9.72 -22.12
CA ARG A 115 0.36 -8.42 -21.45
C ARG A 115 1.53 -8.17 -20.51
N LEU A 116 1.89 -9.16 -19.67
CA LEU A 116 3.04 -9.04 -18.78
C LEU A 116 4.36 -8.87 -19.53
N ALA A 117 4.58 -9.63 -20.60
CA ALA A 117 5.77 -9.50 -21.46
C ALA A 117 5.87 -8.11 -22.13
N PHE A 118 4.73 -7.54 -22.55
CA PHE A 118 4.69 -6.19 -23.08
C PHE A 118 5.04 -5.16 -22.01
N PHE A 119 4.48 -5.25 -20.82
CA PHE A 119 4.77 -4.33 -19.72
C PHE A 119 6.23 -4.41 -19.29
N ALA A 120 6.83 -5.62 -19.23
CA ALA A 120 8.25 -5.79 -18.93
C ALA A 120 9.14 -5.10 -20.00
N ARG A 121 8.83 -5.30 -21.28
CA ARG A 121 9.54 -4.65 -22.37
C ARG A 121 9.44 -3.12 -22.31
N MET A 122 8.22 -2.59 -22.07
CA MET A 122 8.01 -1.14 -22.00
C MET A 122 8.64 -0.53 -20.74
N SER A 123 8.60 -1.24 -19.61
CA SER A 123 9.27 -0.79 -18.39
C SER A 123 10.76 -0.62 -18.58
N ALA A 124 11.42 -1.57 -19.26
CA ALA A 124 12.83 -1.47 -19.58
C ALA A 124 13.13 -0.36 -20.61
N ALA A 125 12.35 -0.29 -21.70
CA ALA A 125 12.59 0.66 -22.79
C ALA A 125 12.35 2.12 -22.41
N LEU A 126 11.35 2.38 -21.54
CA LEU A 126 10.96 3.72 -21.10
C LEU A 126 11.48 4.06 -19.70
N HIS A 127 12.25 3.17 -19.08
CA HIS A 127 12.72 3.32 -17.68
C HIS A 127 11.57 3.63 -16.72
N LEU A 128 10.51 2.80 -16.75
CA LEU A 128 9.36 3.00 -15.87
C LEU A 128 9.68 2.49 -14.47
N ASP A 129 9.37 3.29 -13.46
CA ASP A 129 9.50 2.90 -12.04
C ASP A 129 8.42 1.89 -11.64
N ALA A 130 7.21 2.01 -12.25
CA ALA A 130 6.10 1.10 -12.02
C ALA A 130 5.09 1.10 -13.17
N VAL A 131 4.22 0.07 -13.16
CA VAL A 131 3.03 -0.02 -14.01
C VAL A 131 1.78 -0.01 -13.11
N ALA A 132 0.94 1.00 -13.26
CA ALA A 132 -0.35 1.12 -12.58
C ALA A 132 -1.44 0.32 -13.30
N THR A 133 -2.28 -0.36 -12.53
CA THR A 133 -3.43 -1.13 -13.04
C THR A 133 -4.72 -0.71 -12.37
N GLY A 134 -5.85 -0.75 -13.10
CA GLY A 134 -7.16 -0.31 -12.65
C GLY A 134 -7.91 -1.28 -11.71
N HIS A 135 -7.18 -2.12 -10.96
CA HIS A 135 -7.84 -2.99 -9.96
C HIS A 135 -8.42 -2.15 -8.81
N HIS A 136 -9.65 -2.46 -8.43
CA HIS A 136 -10.44 -1.70 -7.47
C HIS A 136 -11.00 -2.58 -6.33
N ALA A 137 -11.76 -2.01 -5.40
CA ALA A 137 -12.25 -2.70 -4.21
C ALA A 137 -13.13 -3.93 -4.53
N ASP A 138 -13.95 -3.84 -5.56
CA ASP A 138 -14.80 -4.98 -5.95
C ASP A 138 -13.95 -6.14 -6.50
N ASP A 139 -12.83 -5.89 -7.19
CA ASP A 139 -11.86 -6.93 -7.60
C ASP A 139 -11.21 -7.65 -6.40
N VAL A 140 -10.95 -6.90 -5.32
CA VAL A 140 -10.45 -7.50 -4.07
C VAL A 140 -11.49 -8.46 -3.49
N ALA A 141 -12.76 -8.03 -3.43
CA ALA A 141 -13.84 -8.86 -2.91
C ALA A 141 -14.09 -10.10 -3.78
N GLU A 142 -14.10 -9.95 -5.11
CA GLU A 142 -14.20 -11.08 -6.05
C GLU A 142 -13.07 -12.08 -5.84
N THR A 143 -11.83 -11.59 -5.79
CA THR A 143 -10.65 -12.43 -5.60
C THR A 143 -10.69 -13.16 -4.26
N PHE A 144 -11.12 -12.47 -3.21
CA PHE A 144 -11.27 -13.05 -1.87
C PHE A 144 -12.27 -14.20 -1.88
N LEU A 145 -13.47 -14.00 -2.42
CA LEU A 145 -14.53 -15.02 -2.47
C LEU A 145 -14.13 -16.22 -3.34
N LEU A 146 -13.51 -15.97 -4.50
CA LEU A 146 -13.00 -17.05 -5.36
C LEU A 146 -11.93 -17.90 -4.68
N ARG A 147 -11.06 -17.29 -3.89
CA ARG A 147 -10.01 -17.99 -3.16
C ARG A 147 -10.56 -18.71 -1.93
N LEU A 148 -11.52 -18.09 -1.23
CA LEU A 148 -12.23 -18.71 -0.13
C LEU A 148 -12.95 -19.98 -0.58
N ALA A 149 -13.66 -19.93 -1.71
CA ALA A 149 -14.34 -21.08 -2.31
C ALA A 149 -13.39 -22.23 -2.72
N ARG A 150 -12.10 -21.91 -2.92
CA ARG A 150 -11.05 -22.91 -3.22
C ARG A 150 -10.29 -23.39 -1.97
N GLY A 151 -10.69 -22.98 -0.78
CA GLY A 151 -10.04 -23.36 0.47
C GLY A 151 -8.66 -22.74 0.67
N SER A 152 -8.41 -21.56 0.13
CA SER A 152 -7.14 -20.86 0.33
C SER A 152 -6.92 -20.46 1.78
N GLY A 153 -5.70 -20.65 2.30
CA GLY A 153 -5.29 -20.14 3.60
C GLY A 153 -5.13 -18.61 3.66
N PRO A 154 -4.71 -18.07 4.82
CA PRO A 154 -4.63 -16.62 5.05
C PRO A 154 -3.84 -15.85 3.99
N ASP A 155 -2.66 -16.34 3.59
CA ASP A 155 -1.84 -15.71 2.54
C ASP A 155 -2.55 -15.66 1.20
N GLY A 156 -3.29 -16.71 0.86
CA GLY A 156 -4.13 -16.76 -0.33
C GLY A 156 -5.27 -15.74 -0.25
N LEU A 157 -5.98 -15.67 0.87
CA LEU A 157 -7.10 -14.75 1.09
C LEU A 157 -6.66 -13.30 1.15
N ALA A 158 -5.42 -13.01 1.53
CA ALA A 158 -4.84 -11.66 1.47
C ALA A 158 -5.00 -10.99 0.08
N GLY A 159 -5.08 -11.74 -1.00
CA GLY A 159 -5.57 -11.29 -2.29
C GLY A 159 -4.61 -10.37 -3.05
N LEU A 160 -5.17 -9.31 -3.63
CA LEU A 160 -4.43 -8.33 -4.41
C LEU A 160 -3.67 -7.37 -3.49
N LYS A 161 -2.35 -7.22 -3.70
CA LYS A 161 -1.51 -6.25 -2.96
C LYS A 161 -1.50 -4.91 -3.67
N SER A 162 -1.38 -3.80 -2.91
CA SER A 162 -1.21 -2.44 -3.48
C SER A 162 0.03 -2.33 -4.35
N VAL A 163 1.11 -3.00 -3.95
CA VAL A 163 2.36 -3.12 -4.71
C VAL A 163 2.71 -4.60 -4.87
N SER A 164 3.16 -5.00 -6.05
CA SER A 164 3.67 -6.35 -6.31
C SER A 164 4.75 -6.33 -7.38
N HIS A 165 5.71 -7.28 -7.30
CA HIS A 165 6.77 -7.43 -8.29
C HIS A 165 6.56 -8.72 -9.07
N VAL A 166 6.50 -8.62 -10.39
CA VAL A 166 6.30 -9.76 -11.30
C VAL A 166 7.20 -9.56 -12.52
N ASP A 167 8.01 -10.54 -12.84
CA ASP A 167 8.91 -10.53 -14.01
C ASP A 167 9.76 -9.25 -14.13
N GLY A 168 10.29 -8.75 -13.01
CA GLY A 168 11.11 -7.53 -12.95
C GLY A 168 10.32 -6.21 -13.05
N VAL A 169 8.99 -6.26 -13.14
CA VAL A 169 8.12 -5.07 -13.16
C VAL A 169 7.47 -4.86 -11.81
N THR A 170 7.53 -3.63 -11.32
CA THR A 170 6.75 -3.20 -10.16
C THR A 170 5.34 -2.82 -10.61
N PHE A 171 4.34 -3.55 -10.14
CA PHE A 171 2.92 -3.22 -10.36
C PHE A 171 2.35 -2.49 -9.16
N ILE A 172 1.62 -1.41 -9.41
CA ILE A 172 0.90 -0.63 -8.40
C ILE A 172 -0.59 -0.62 -8.69
N ARG A 173 -1.41 -0.52 -7.64
CA ARG A 173 -2.88 -0.52 -7.74
C ARG A 173 -3.47 0.64 -6.95
N PRO A 174 -3.50 1.84 -7.52
CA PRO A 174 -3.95 3.04 -6.81
C PRO A 174 -5.43 3.01 -6.42
N LEU A 175 -6.25 2.19 -7.10
CA LEU A 175 -7.70 2.16 -6.95
C LEU A 175 -8.22 1.05 -6.02
N LEU A 176 -7.35 0.28 -5.32
CA LEU A 176 -7.76 -0.88 -4.51
C LEU A 176 -8.79 -0.59 -3.43
N ASN A 177 -8.90 0.65 -2.97
CA ASN A 177 -9.84 1.06 -1.94
C ASN A 177 -11.06 1.80 -2.51
N VAL A 178 -11.16 1.94 -3.83
CA VAL A 178 -12.24 2.65 -4.53
C VAL A 178 -13.24 1.63 -5.06
N ARG A 179 -14.54 1.93 -5.00
CA ARG A 179 -15.61 1.06 -5.53
C ARG A 179 -15.79 1.29 -7.03
N ASP A 180 -16.13 0.25 -7.79
CA ASP A 180 -16.50 0.34 -9.21
C ASP A 180 -17.59 1.41 -9.45
N ALA A 181 -18.62 1.43 -8.62
CA ALA A 181 -19.70 2.41 -8.72
C ALA A 181 -19.21 3.87 -8.60
N ASP A 182 -18.21 4.12 -7.75
CA ASP A 182 -17.65 5.46 -7.58
C ASP A 182 -16.78 5.85 -8.78
N LEU A 183 -16.03 4.91 -9.37
CA LEU A 183 -15.27 5.13 -10.60
C LEU A 183 -16.19 5.47 -11.79
N ARG A 184 -17.26 4.72 -11.96
CA ARG A 184 -18.26 4.97 -13.01
C ARG A 184 -18.97 6.30 -12.83
N ARG A 185 -19.36 6.64 -11.59
CA ARG A 185 -19.96 7.95 -11.27
C ARG A 185 -19.00 9.09 -11.61
N PHE A 186 -17.74 9.01 -11.20
CA PHE A 186 -16.70 9.98 -11.50
C PHE A 186 -16.53 10.23 -13.01
N LEU A 187 -16.52 9.18 -13.82
CA LEU A 187 -16.43 9.31 -15.27
C LEU A 187 -17.69 9.94 -15.85
N SER A 188 -18.88 9.55 -15.37
CA SER A 188 -20.16 10.09 -15.82
C SER A 188 -20.31 11.58 -15.51
N GLU A 189 -19.94 12.00 -14.30
CA GLU A 189 -19.96 13.41 -13.86
C GLU A 189 -19.04 14.30 -14.71
N ARG A 190 -17.94 13.74 -15.23
CA ARG A 190 -17.01 14.43 -16.14
C ARG A 190 -17.35 14.27 -17.63
N GLY A 191 -18.41 13.58 -17.97
CA GLY A 191 -18.80 13.31 -19.37
C GLY A 191 -17.74 12.50 -20.14
N ILE A 192 -17.01 11.61 -19.45
CA ILE A 192 -15.97 10.78 -20.05
C ILE A 192 -16.56 9.42 -20.39
N ALA A 193 -16.55 9.08 -21.68
CA ALA A 193 -16.99 7.77 -22.15
C ALA A 193 -15.96 6.68 -21.86
N TRP A 194 -16.43 5.42 -21.82
CA TRP A 194 -15.61 4.21 -21.76
C TRP A 194 -16.20 3.12 -22.65
N ARG A 195 -15.48 2.03 -22.83
CA ARG A 195 -15.91 0.86 -23.59
C ARG A 195 -16.43 -0.24 -22.67
N GLU A 196 -17.55 -0.85 -23.03
CA GLU A 196 -18.08 -2.02 -22.33
C GLU A 196 -17.66 -3.29 -23.07
N ASP A 197 -17.15 -4.27 -22.31
CA ASP A 197 -16.84 -5.60 -22.87
C ASP A 197 -18.03 -6.52 -22.69
N SER A 198 -18.63 -6.98 -23.78
CA SER A 198 -19.80 -7.88 -23.77
C SER A 198 -19.53 -9.22 -23.06
N THR A 199 -18.28 -9.65 -22.97
CA THR A 199 -17.91 -10.90 -22.26
C THR A 199 -18.05 -10.77 -20.75
N ASN A 200 -18.13 -9.56 -20.20
CA ASN A 200 -18.35 -9.32 -18.78
C ASN A 200 -19.72 -9.81 -18.28
N ALA A 201 -20.69 -10.00 -19.17
CA ALA A 201 -22.04 -10.47 -18.83
C ALA A 201 -22.13 -12.01 -18.70
N ASP A 202 -21.14 -12.76 -19.15
CA ASP A 202 -21.15 -14.23 -19.11
C ASP A 202 -20.94 -14.77 -17.69
N ILE A 203 -22.04 -15.14 -17.02
CA ILE A 203 -22.04 -15.70 -15.66
C ILE A 203 -21.51 -17.14 -15.56
N SER A 204 -21.25 -17.82 -16.68
CA SER A 204 -20.58 -19.13 -16.66
C SER A 204 -19.11 -18.99 -16.22
N ILE A 205 -18.53 -17.80 -16.38
CA ILE A 205 -17.20 -17.45 -15.90
C ILE A 205 -17.27 -17.22 -14.38
N PRO A 206 -16.52 -17.97 -13.55
CA PRO A 206 -16.63 -17.89 -12.08
C PRO A 206 -16.49 -16.48 -11.51
N ARG A 207 -15.64 -15.64 -12.11
CA ARG A 207 -15.44 -14.26 -11.66
C ARG A 207 -16.67 -13.40 -11.93
N ASN A 208 -17.27 -13.52 -13.12
CA ASN A 208 -18.49 -12.80 -13.48
C ASN A 208 -19.67 -13.27 -12.61
N ASN A 209 -19.74 -14.56 -12.29
CA ASN A 209 -20.74 -15.09 -11.38
C ASN A 209 -20.62 -14.46 -9.99
N VAL A 210 -19.40 -14.36 -9.44
CA VAL A 210 -19.19 -13.66 -8.16
C VAL A 210 -19.62 -12.21 -8.26
N ARG A 211 -19.27 -11.51 -9.34
CA ARG A 211 -19.59 -10.08 -9.57
C ARG A 211 -21.07 -9.81 -9.70
N HIS A 212 -21.77 -10.60 -10.52
CA HIS A 212 -23.15 -10.32 -10.93
C HIS A 212 -24.21 -11.07 -10.13
N VAL A 213 -23.84 -12.14 -9.44
CA VAL A 213 -24.79 -12.96 -8.67
C VAL A 213 -24.43 -12.97 -7.18
N ILE A 214 -23.25 -13.42 -6.81
CA ILE A 214 -22.92 -13.71 -5.42
C ILE A 214 -22.76 -12.41 -4.61
N LEU A 215 -21.95 -11.46 -5.06
CA LEU A 215 -21.76 -10.19 -4.33
C LEU A 215 -23.06 -9.36 -4.19
N PRO A 216 -23.90 -9.22 -5.23
CA PRO A 216 -25.20 -8.59 -5.09
C PRO A 216 -26.11 -9.32 -4.08
N PHE A 217 -26.17 -10.65 -4.13
CA PHE A 217 -26.93 -11.45 -3.17
C PHE A 217 -26.45 -11.24 -1.72
N LEU A 218 -25.13 -11.22 -1.49
CA LEU A 218 -24.58 -10.96 -0.17
C LEU A 218 -24.87 -9.54 0.33
N ARG A 219 -24.84 -8.54 -0.57
CA ARG A 219 -25.21 -7.15 -0.24
C ARG A 219 -26.67 -7.02 0.19
N GLU A 220 -27.55 -7.73 -0.49
CA GLU A 220 -28.99 -7.71 -0.21
C GLU A 220 -29.33 -8.47 1.08
N ARG A 221 -28.75 -9.66 1.28
CA ARG A 221 -29.16 -10.59 2.32
C ARG A 221 -28.38 -10.51 3.62
N LEU A 222 -27.15 -10.00 3.59
CA LEU A 222 -26.28 -9.93 4.77
C LEU A 222 -26.00 -8.48 5.18
N ASP A 223 -25.28 -7.72 4.36
CA ASP A 223 -24.94 -6.33 4.68
C ASP A 223 -24.60 -5.58 3.37
N PRO A 224 -25.25 -4.43 3.12
CA PRO A 224 -24.93 -3.59 1.93
C PRO A 224 -23.44 -3.23 1.80
N ARG A 225 -22.70 -3.21 2.92
CA ARG A 225 -21.27 -2.90 2.99
C ARG A 225 -20.39 -4.14 2.95
N ILE A 226 -20.91 -5.32 2.57
CA ILE A 226 -20.14 -6.58 2.58
C ILE A 226 -18.83 -6.49 1.79
N THR A 227 -18.82 -5.77 0.67
CA THR A 227 -17.59 -5.56 -0.11
C THR A 227 -16.50 -4.84 0.70
N GLU A 228 -16.87 -3.80 1.45
CA GLU A 228 -15.96 -3.05 2.31
C GLU A 228 -15.44 -3.94 3.45
N HIS A 229 -16.31 -4.76 4.04
CA HIS A 229 -15.92 -5.70 5.09
C HIS A 229 -14.95 -6.76 4.57
N ILE A 230 -15.17 -7.29 3.37
CA ILE A 230 -14.25 -8.24 2.72
C ILE A 230 -12.90 -7.55 2.43
N CYS A 231 -12.91 -6.33 1.87
CA CYS A 231 -11.70 -5.56 1.62
C CYS A 231 -10.91 -5.30 2.90
N LYS A 232 -11.60 -4.95 3.99
CA LYS A 232 -11.00 -4.77 5.31
C LYS A 232 -10.36 -6.06 5.83
N SER A 233 -11.04 -7.19 5.71
CA SER A 233 -10.52 -8.50 6.10
C SER A 233 -9.29 -8.88 5.27
N ALA A 234 -9.33 -8.67 3.95
CA ALA A 234 -8.18 -8.89 3.07
C ALA A 234 -6.99 -7.98 3.43
N ALA A 235 -7.24 -6.71 3.78
CA ALA A 235 -6.22 -5.76 4.21
C ALA A 235 -5.59 -6.16 5.55
N ILE A 236 -6.37 -6.67 6.51
CA ILE A 236 -5.86 -7.24 7.76
C ILE A 236 -4.92 -8.41 7.46
N LEU A 237 -5.35 -9.35 6.61
CA LEU A 237 -4.55 -10.53 6.24
C LEU A 237 -3.25 -10.16 5.51
N ARG A 238 -3.23 -9.04 4.75
CA ARG A 238 -2.02 -8.49 4.13
C ARG A 238 -1.09 -7.77 5.10
N GLY A 239 -1.55 -7.44 6.29
CA GLY A 239 -0.85 -6.55 7.22
C GLY A 239 -0.93 -5.06 6.83
N ASP A 240 -1.77 -4.68 5.87
CA ASP A 240 -1.88 -3.30 5.37
C ASP A 240 -2.53 -2.38 6.41
N LEU A 241 -3.45 -2.89 7.25
CA LEU A 241 -4.16 -2.09 8.27
C LEU A 241 -3.28 -1.68 9.43
N HIS A 242 -2.13 -2.31 9.63
CA HIS A 242 -1.13 -1.81 10.57
C HIS A 242 -0.36 -0.60 10.01
N ARG A 243 -0.46 -0.32 8.70
CA ARG A 243 0.17 0.82 8.01
C ARG A 243 -0.81 1.93 7.63
N GLN A 244 -2.11 1.65 7.62
CA GLN A 244 -3.16 2.61 7.25
C GLN A 244 -4.05 2.89 8.45
N GLN A 245 -3.60 3.73 9.38
CA GLN A 245 -4.55 4.56 10.12
C GLN A 245 -4.71 5.85 9.31
N PRO A 246 -5.90 6.11 8.73
CA PRO A 246 -6.18 7.40 8.14
C PRO A 246 -6.23 8.44 9.27
N ALA A 247 -5.63 9.59 9.02
CA ALA A 247 -5.93 10.81 9.75
C ALA A 247 -7.40 11.18 9.44
N ASP A 248 -8.34 10.58 10.16
CA ASP A 248 -9.72 11.06 10.15
C ASP A 248 -10.45 10.69 11.45
N GLY A 249 -11.23 11.66 11.92
CA GLY A 249 -11.85 11.77 13.22
C GLY A 249 -12.43 10.46 13.80
N GLY A 250 -11.74 9.94 14.82
CA GLY A 250 -12.08 8.69 15.48
C GLY A 250 -13.48 8.69 16.10
N ARG A 251 -14.27 7.68 15.72
CA ARG A 251 -15.40 7.26 16.58
C ARG A 251 -14.82 6.49 17.76
N PRO A 252 -15.26 6.73 18.99
CA PRO A 252 -14.80 5.95 20.14
C PRO A 252 -15.20 4.48 19.96
N ASN A 253 -14.21 3.57 20.12
CA ASN A 253 -14.51 2.15 20.22
C ASN A 253 -15.23 1.86 21.54
N ALA A 254 -15.85 0.67 21.66
CA ALA A 254 -16.77 0.29 22.75
C ALA A 254 -16.20 0.45 24.19
N ASN A 255 -14.93 0.80 24.34
CA ASN A 255 -14.25 1.00 25.64
C ASN A 255 -13.89 2.46 25.94
N GLY A 256 -14.43 3.45 25.18
CA GLY A 256 -14.30 4.87 25.52
C GLY A 256 -12.88 5.47 25.41
N THR A 257 -11.91 4.76 24.84
CA THR A 257 -10.53 5.26 24.67
C THR A 257 -10.44 6.00 23.32
N ARG A 258 -10.14 7.29 23.36
CA ARG A 258 -9.88 8.10 22.15
C ARG A 258 -8.57 7.63 21.50
N ASP A 259 -8.58 7.44 20.17
CA ASP A 259 -7.37 7.17 19.41
C ASP A 259 -6.38 8.34 19.60
N ARG A 260 -5.22 8.02 20.15
CA ARG A 260 -4.14 8.97 20.36
C ARG A 260 -3.14 8.82 19.22
N LYS A 261 -2.93 9.88 18.44
CA LYS A 261 -1.93 9.92 17.40
C LYS A 261 -0.53 9.84 18.02
N LEU A 262 0.28 8.87 17.59
CA LEU A 262 1.69 8.78 18.00
C LEU A 262 2.53 9.68 17.10
N THR A 263 3.30 10.58 17.72
CA THR A 263 4.21 11.49 17.03
C THR A 263 5.63 11.23 17.52
N LEU A 264 6.54 10.96 16.57
CA LEU A 264 7.98 10.87 16.84
C LEU A 264 8.63 12.20 16.42
N THR A 265 9.18 12.91 17.39
CA THR A 265 9.96 14.12 17.15
C THR A 265 11.44 13.82 17.30
N ILE A 266 12.26 14.30 16.37
CA ILE A 266 13.71 14.13 16.39
C ILE A 266 14.33 15.53 16.37
N CYS A 267 15.22 15.82 17.32
CA CYS A 267 15.96 17.08 17.38
C CYS A 267 17.43 16.87 17.75
N GLU A 268 18.27 17.81 17.39
CA GLU A 268 19.67 17.80 17.82
C GLU A 268 19.77 17.97 19.34
N ALA A 269 20.69 17.22 19.95
CA ALA A 269 20.95 17.25 21.37
C ALA A 269 22.43 16.94 21.65
N THR A 270 22.81 17.11 22.91
CA THR A 270 24.10 16.67 23.44
C THR A 270 23.84 15.85 24.69
N GLY A 271 24.62 14.79 24.88
CA GLY A 271 24.52 13.93 26.05
C GLY A 271 23.40 12.91 26.00
N PHE A 272 23.04 12.39 27.17
CA PHE A 272 22.04 11.32 27.33
C PHE A 272 21.06 11.63 28.48
N CYS A 273 19.84 11.12 28.36
CA CYS A 273 18.82 11.23 29.39
C CYS A 273 19.11 10.27 30.57
N ARG A 274 19.00 10.79 31.76
CA ARG A 274 19.41 10.03 32.98
C ARG A 274 18.37 9.09 33.56
N ARG A 275 17.09 9.12 33.15
CA ARG A 275 16.05 8.25 33.75
C ARG A 275 15.11 7.74 32.68
N PRO A 276 15.09 6.40 32.46
CA PRO A 276 14.01 5.79 31.67
C PRO A 276 12.69 5.90 32.44
N GLU A 277 11.65 6.29 31.76
CA GLU A 277 10.27 6.18 32.21
C GLU A 277 9.84 4.71 32.26
N ALA A 278 8.66 4.41 32.80
CA ALA A 278 8.17 3.04 32.79
C ALA A 278 7.82 2.61 31.33
N ILE A 279 8.12 1.36 30.98
CA ILE A 279 7.84 0.82 29.64
C ILE A 279 6.37 0.98 29.30
N GLY A 280 6.08 1.61 28.16
CA GLY A 280 4.72 1.86 27.67
C GLY A 280 4.10 3.17 28.19
N GLN A 281 4.81 3.96 29.02
CA GLN A 281 4.39 5.34 29.33
C GLN A 281 4.84 6.29 28.22
N LEU A 282 3.99 7.22 27.84
CA LEU A 282 4.27 8.27 26.88
C LEU A 282 3.90 9.63 27.49
N PRO A 283 4.67 10.69 27.21
CA PRO A 283 5.80 10.74 26.27
C PRO A 283 7.02 10.01 26.81
N ALA A 284 7.76 9.36 25.92
CA ALA A 284 9.03 8.70 26.21
C ALA A 284 10.15 9.36 25.40
N THR A 285 11.31 9.53 26.00
CA THR A 285 12.45 10.22 25.36
C THR A 285 13.72 9.41 25.51
N CYS A 286 14.55 9.39 24.45
CA CYS A 286 15.90 8.84 24.51
C CYS A 286 16.86 9.71 23.66
N GLU A 287 18.14 9.61 23.97
CA GLU A 287 19.22 10.16 23.15
C GLU A 287 20.03 9.01 22.55
N LEU A 288 20.27 9.09 21.24
CA LEU A 288 21.07 8.15 20.48
C LEU A 288 22.26 8.85 19.83
N SER A 289 23.39 8.17 19.79
CA SER A 289 24.63 8.69 19.23
C SER A 289 24.47 9.06 17.75
N ARG A 290 24.77 10.31 17.40
CA ARG A 290 24.71 10.80 16.02
C ARG A 290 25.67 10.02 15.10
N ALA A 291 26.86 9.71 15.60
CA ALA A 291 27.86 8.94 14.86
C ALA A 291 27.42 7.49 14.64
N ALA A 292 26.80 6.87 15.64
CA ALA A 292 26.34 5.50 15.54
C ALA A 292 25.09 5.31 14.67
N LEU A 293 24.32 6.38 14.45
CA LEU A 293 23.16 6.37 13.56
C LEU A 293 23.50 6.72 12.10
N ALA A 294 24.72 7.19 11.83
CA ALA A 294 25.13 7.57 10.49
C ALA A 294 25.04 6.38 9.52
N GLY A 295 24.30 6.53 8.44
CA GLY A 295 24.08 5.50 7.42
C GLY A 295 23.05 4.40 7.78
N ARG A 296 22.42 4.47 8.96
CA ARG A 296 21.35 3.54 9.34
C ARG A 296 19.98 4.03 8.88
N THR A 297 19.14 3.11 8.43
CA THR A 297 17.73 3.40 8.11
C THR A 297 16.87 3.02 9.31
N LEU A 298 16.17 4.01 9.88
CA LEU A 298 15.36 3.83 11.09
C LEU A 298 13.90 3.57 10.74
N GLU A 299 13.26 2.67 11.48
CA GLU A 299 11.82 2.40 11.39
C GLU A 299 11.17 2.36 12.78
N LEU A 300 9.91 2.79 12.87
CA LEU A 300 9.06 2.51 14.02
C LEU A 300 8.18 1.31 13.68
N ARG A 301 8.28 0.25 14.48
CA ARG A 301 7.45 -0.95 14.35
C ARG A 301 7.04 -1.51 15.70
N THR A 302 6.03 -2.35 15.74
CA THR A 302 5.70 -3.15 16.91
C THR A 302 6.68 -4.33 17.05
N TRP A 303 6.77 -4.92 18.23
CA TRP A 303 7.63 -6.07 18.45
C TRP A 303 7.11 -7.34 17.77
N HIS A 304 8.02 -8.23 17.41
CA HIS A 304 7.73 -9.55 16.88
C HIS A 304 8.27 -10.65 17.81
N SER A 305 7.68 -11.83 17.74
CA SER A 305 8.20 -12.99 18.46
C SER A 305 9.64 -13.27 18.00
N GLY A 306 10.57 -13.34 18.95
CA GLY A 306 11.99 -13.53 18.67
C GLY A 306 12.84 -12.26 18.74
N ASP A 307 12.26 -11.06 18.75
CA ASP A 307 12.99 -9.80 18.88
C ASP A 307 13.88 -9.79 20.14
N ARG A 308 15.07 -9.24 19.96
CA ARG A 308 16.07 -9.10 21.02
C ARG A 308 16.61 -7.67 21.04
N ILE A 309 17.00 -7.23 22.24
CA ILE A 309 17.73 -5.96 22.43
C ILE A 309 19.00 -6.25 23.22
N ALA A 310 20.11 -5.60 22.87
CA ALA A 310 21.35 -5.58 23.64
C ALA A 310 21.46 -4.24 24.38
N PRO A 311 20.82 -4.07 25.56
CA PRO A 311 20.74 -2.78 26.21
C PRO A 311 22.08 -2.38 26.84
N VAL A 312 22.31 -1.06 26.96
CA VAL A 312 23.45 -0.50 27.66
C VAL A 312 23.56 -1.09 29.07
N GLY A 313 24.79 -1.49 29.46
CA GLY A 313 25.10 -2.02 30.83
C GLY A 313 24.84 -3.52 31.00
N LEU A 314 24.77 -4.28 29.91
CA LEU A 314 24.76 -5.74 29.93
C LEU A 314 25.94 -6.36 29.15
N ASP A 315 27.06 -5.65 29.03
CA ASP A 315 28.33 -6.13 28.44
C ASP A 315 28.16 -6.87 27.10
N GLY A 316 27.28 -6.32 26.23
CA GLY A 316 26.96 -6.88 24.91
C GLY A 316 25.97 -8.05 24.92
N HIS A 317 25.50 -8.52 26.08
CA HIS A 317 24.50 -9.58 26.12
C HIS A 317 23.12 -9.10 25.68
N SER A 318 22.51 -9.82 24.75
CA SER A 318 21.16 -9.52 24.29
C SER A 318 20.09 -10.24 25.12
N ARG A 319 18.94 -9.59 25.31
CA ARG A 319 17.76 -10.17 25.98
C ARG A 319 16.59 -10.28 25.00
N LYS A 320 15.79 -11.33 25.13
CA LYS A 320 14.50 -11.40 24.39
C LYS A 320 13.57 -10.31 24.90
N LEU A 321 12.91 -9.56 23.99
CA LEU A 321 11.97 -8.52 24.39
C LEU A 321 10.78 -9.07 25.18
N GLN A 322 10.35 -10.29 24.88
CA GLN A 322 9.31 -10.97 25.65
C GLN A 322 9.70 -11.06 27.13
N ASP A 323 10.94 -11.44 27.45
CA ASP A 323 11.41 -11.55 28.81
C ASP A 323 11.53 -10.20 29.51
N VAL A 324 11.93 -9.17 28.75
CA VAL A 324 11.97 -7.78 29.22
C VAL A 324 10.57 -7.32 29.61
N PHE A 325 9.58 -7.54 28.77
CA PHE A 325 8.18 -7.16 29.02
C PHE A 325 7.57 -7.91 30.20
N VAL A 326 7.87 -9.20 30.34
CA VAL A 326 7.41 -10.01 31.49
C VAL A 326 8.04 -9.50 32.78
N THR A 327 9.35 -9.28 32.80
CA THR A 327 10.08 -8.78 33.98
C THR A 327 9.61 -7.39 34.40
N ALA A 328 9.34 -6.53 33.44
CA ALA A 328 8.81 -5.17 33.67
C ALA A 328 7.29 -5.14 33.91
N LYS A 329 6.61 -6.29 33.97
CA LYS A 329 5.16 -6.42 34.17
C LYS A 329 4.33 -5.60 33.18
N VAL A 330 4.79 -5.47 31.93
CA VAL A 330 4.05 -4.77 30.87
C VAL A 330 2.81 -5.57 30.51
N PRO A 331 1.59 -4.98 30.55
CA PRO A 331 0.35 -5.68 30.19
C PRO A 331 0.39 -6.23 28.75
N PRO A 332 -0.16 -7.42 28.45
CA PRO A 332 -0.17 -8.01 27.11
C PRO A 332 -0.74 -7.07 26.04
N ALA A 333 -1.82 -6.35 26.35
CA ALA A 333 -2.42 -5.38 25.43
C ALA A 333 -1.49 -4.21 25.06
N VAL A 334 -0.60 -3.79 25.95
CA VAL A 334 0.39 -2.75 25.72
C VAL A 334 1.54 -3.29 24.87
N ARG A 335 1.96 -4.54 25.09
CA ARG A 335 3.07 -5.16 24.35
C ARG A 335 2.81 -5.18 22.84
N THR A 336 1.58 -5.50 22.44
CA THR A 336 1.19 -5.62 21.02
C THR A 336 1.11 -4.28 20.28
N THR A 337 0.97 -3.19 21.04
CA THR A 337 0.78 -1.84 20.46
C THR A 337 1.97 -0.91 20.69
N LEU A 338 2.93 -1.30 21.56
CA LEU A 338 4.10 -0.48 21.87
C LEU A 338 5.01 -0.35 20.64
N PRO A 339 5.22 0.85 20.09
CA PRO A 339 6.15 1.06 19.00
C PRO A 339 7.60 0.96 19.51
N LEU A 340 8.45 0.34 18.74
CA LEU A 340 9.88 0.20 18.93
C LEU A 340 10.63 0.95 17.84
N LEU A 341 11.77 1.55 18.17
CA LEU A 341 12.68 2.05 17.16
C LEU A 341 13.64 0.93 16.77
N ALA A 342 13.65 0.57 15.49
CA ALA A 342 14.50 -0.48 14.95
C ALA A 342 15.29 0.01 13.73
N GLU A 343 16.35 -0.70 13.39
CA GLU A 343 17.03 -0.55 12.12
C GLU A 343 16.32 -1.39 11.05
N ALA A 344 15.87 -0.76 9.96
CA ALA A 344 15.06 -1.42 8.94
C ALA A 344 15.80 -2.52 8.18
N THR A 345 17.13 -2.42 8.04
CA THR A 345 17.94 -3.38 7.27
C THR A 345 18.27 -4.63 8.06
N THR A 346 18.64 -4.47 9.33
CA THR A 346 19.11 -5.58 10.19
C THR A 346 18.03 -6.12 11.11
N GLY A 347 16.96 -5.35 11.35
CA GLY A 347 15.94 -5.63 12.34
C GLY A 347 16.40 -5.42 13.80
N GLU A 348 17.60 -4.86 14.02
CA GLU A 348 18.12 -4.57 15.34
C GLU A 348 17.22 -3.59 16.10
N ILE A 349 16.81 -3.94 17.32
CA ILE A 349 16.02 -3.03 18.16
C ILE A 349 16.98 -2.03 18.83
N LEU A 350 16.82 -0.77 18.47
CA LEU A 350 17.67 0.33 18.94
C LEU A 350 17.12 0.98 20.21
N TRP A 351 15.78 1.06 20.33
CA TRP A 351 15.14 1.64 21.51
C TRP A 351 13.74 1.07 21.75
N VAL A 352 13.46 0.82 23.00
CA VAL A 352 12.12 0.49 23.52
C VAL A 352 11.67 1.64 24.39
N PRO A 353 10.58 2.36 24.08
CA PRO A 353 10.09 3.49 24.86
C PRO A 353 9.88 3.14 26.33
N GLY A 354 10.50 3.93 27.23
CA GLY A 354 10.50 3.65 28.66
C GLY A 354 11.48 2.56 29.11
N TYR A 355 12.37 2.10 28.22
CA TYR A 355 13.45 1.16 28.54
C TYR A 355 14.81 1.72 28.10
N ARG A 356 15.86 0.92 28.28
CA ARG A 356 17.21 1.31 27.87
C ARG A 356 17.35 1.27 26.34
N VAL A 357 18.25 2.10 25.83
CA VAL A 357 18.68 2.05 24.42
C VAL A 357 19.63 0.88 24.19
N ALA A 358 19.78 0.44 22.94
CA ALA A 358 20.78 -0.55 22.58
C ALA A 358 22.20 0.01 22.75
N ALA A 359 23.14 -0.85 23.14
CA ALA A 359 24.54 -0.46 23.33
C ALA A 359 25.18 0.05 22.04
N SER A 360 24.75 -0.47 20.87
CA SER A 360 25.24 -0.10 19.53
C SER A 360 24.98 1.35 19.14
N VAL A 361 23.98 2.00 19.76
CA VAL A 361 23.59 3.40 19.47
C VAL A 361 23.64 4.31 20.71
N ALA A 362 24.24 3.84 21.79
CA ALA A 362 24.35 4.60 23.01
C ALA A 362 25.29 5.81 22.86
N VAL A 363 24.98 6.89 23.56
CA VAL A 363 25.83 8.08 23.63
C VAL A 363 26.99 7.79 24.57
N ALA A 364 28.23 8.00 24.11
CA ALA A 364 29.43 7.59 24.84
C ALA A 364 29.77 8.53 26.01
N SER A 365 29.50 9.84 25.88
CA SER A 365 29.79 10.83 26.93
C SER A 365 28.71 11.93 26.96
N PRO A 366 28.61 12.68 28.10
CA PRO A 366 27.66 13.78 28.23
C PRO A 366 27.80 14.88 27.19
N ASP A 367 28.99 15.06 26.61
CA ASP A 367 29.29 16.11 25.63
C ASP A 367 29.23 15.59 24.18
N SER A 368 28.92 14.31 23.98
CA SER A 368 28.86 13.72 22.64
C SER A 368 27.63 14.22 21.88
N PRO A 369 27.77 14.55 20.56
CA PRO A 369 26.63 14.87 19.71
C PRO A 369 25.63 13.72 19.64
N SER A 370 24.37 14.03 19.88
CA SER A 370 23.29 13.04 19.89
C SER A 370 22.07 13.56 19.13
N TRP A 371 21.17 12.62 18.81
CA TRP A 371 19.81 12.90 18.39
C TRP A 371 18.86 12.55 19.52
N ARG A 372 18.00 13.48 19.91
CA ARG A 372 16.91 13.22 20.87
C ARG A 372 15.68 12.77 20.13
N PHE A 373 15.20 11.59 20.48
CA PHE A 373 13.95 11.00 20.00
C PHE A 373 12.90 11.16 21.09
N THR A 374 11.79 11.80 20.78
CA THR A 374 10.64 11.93 21.69
C THR A 374 9.43 11.30 21.02
N LEU A 375 8.92 10.22 21.63
CA LEU A 375 7.68 9.59 21.24
C LEU A 375 6.56 10.05 22.16
N ALA A 376 5.55 10.70 21.62
CA ALA A 376 4.43 11.25 22.36
C ALA A 376 3.09 10.86 21.73
N THR A 377 2.02 10.93 22.53
CA THR A 377 0.64 10.86 22.03
C THR A 377 0.08 12.26 21.96
N GLU A 378 -0.34 12.70 20.79
CA GLU A 378 -1.11 13.94 20.65
C GLU A 378 -2.58 13.68 20.90
N SER A 379 -3.19 14.52 21.75
CA SER A 379 -4.65 14.58 21.86
C SER A 379 -5.15 15.32 20.62
N VAL A 380 -5.88 14.62 19.75
CA VAL A 380 -6.62 15.32 18.68
C VAL A 380 -7.67 16.19 19.34
N ARG A 381 -7.46 17.53 19.23
CA ARG A 381 -8.45 18.55 19.64
C ARG A 381 -9.60 18.62 18.66
#